data_614806add2c8ee5e5911aadcb8fb47ee
#
_entry.id   614806add2c8ee5e5911aadcb8fb47ee
#
_cell.length_a   1.000
_cell.length_b   1.000
_cell.length_c   1.000
_cell.angle_alpha   90.00
_cell.angle_beta   90.00
_cell.angle_gamma   90.00
#
_symmetry.space_group_name_H-M   'P 1'
#
loop_
_entity.id
_entity.type
_entity.pdbx_description
1 polymer ?
#
loop_
_entity_poly.entity_id
_entity_poly.type
_entity_poly.pdbx_seq_one_letter_code
_entity_poly.pdbx_strand_id
1 'polypeptide(L)'
;MLINQALMHFRFELAVLIDLDRKVLIGLAPSRLQKDVRNIIQAWGSEVCSEIIEVSIDLSGNYRGLVQKLLPQAAIVADRFHVTKIVNQEVNLVRRAVLSANENNPDPVEKEKVKEALKQSKYALLKPEAHLTSKQKLKLAEVKAVSPLLAEAHQQKEAFRDIFETSKNWTEGMFGLLDWLAENQKRLHSSVGTISRWLGEVTAYFDYRTTSGAVEGINNKLKLIKRSGYGFRNFENFRLRCLICWHLDCSSA
;
A
#
# COMPACT_ATOMS: atom_id res chain seq x y z
N MET A 1 11.93 0.29 -10.69
CA MET A 1 10.84 -0.62 -11.15
C MET A 1 9.89 -0.92 -10.01
N LEU A 2 8.62 -1.05 -10.26
CA LEU A 2 7.64 -1.49 -9.25
C LEU A 2 6.98 -2.79 -9.70
N ILE A 3 6.92 -3.78 -8.80
CA ILE A 3 6.10 -4.98 -8.98
C ILE A 3 4.88 -4.83 -8.08
N ASN A 4 3.72 -4.59 -8.67
CA ASN A 4 2.47 -4.41 -7.94
C ASN A 4 1.46 -5.53 -8.23
N GLN A 5 0.64 -5.81 -7.23
CA GLN A 5 -0.51 -6.69 -7.36
C GLN A 5 -1.73 -5.88 -7.77
N ALA A 6 -2.13 -5.94 -9.03
CA ALA A 6 -3.40 -5.40 -9.45
C ALA A 6 -4.54 -6.34 -9.01
N LEU A 7 -5.28 -5.94 -7.96
CA LEU A 7 -6.58 -6.53 -7.64
C LEU A 7 -7.60 -6.06 -8.69
N MET A 8 -7.65 -6.78 -9.79
CA MET A 8 -8.76 -6.65 -10.72
C MET A 8 -9.70 -7.82 -10.47
N HIS A 9 -11.01 -7.58 -10.37
CA HIS A 9 -12.03 -8.61 -10.43
C HIS A 9 -12.02 -9.28 -11.82
N PHE A 10 -11.00 -10.06 -12.02
CA PHE A 10 -10.78 -10.90 -13.15
C PHE A 10 -10.93 -12.37 -12.73
N ARG A 11 -11.13 -13.23 -13.72
CA ARG A 11 -10.82 -14.65 -13.62
C ARG A 11 -9.34 -14.91 -13.26
N PHE A 12 -8.49 -13.85 -13.29
CA PHE A 12 -7.04 -13.91 -13.07
C PHE A 12 -6.59 -12.80 -12.13
N GLU A 13 -5.81 -13.15 -11.14
CA GLU A 13 -5.07 -12.22 -10.28
C GLU A 13 -3.74 -11.91 -10.99
N LEU A 14 -3.63 -10.71 -11.54
CA LEU A 14 -2.48 -10.31 -12.35
C LEU A 14 -1.35 -9.72 -11.49
N ALA A 15 -0.09 -9.90 -11.91
CA ALA A 15 1.01 -9.07 -11.46
C ALA A 15 1.35 -8.04 -12.56
N VAL A 16 1.59 -6.80 -12.14
CA VAL A 16 1.85 -5.65 -13.00
C VAL A 16 3.25 -5.15 -12.71
N LEU A 17 4.08 -5.02 -13.75
CA LEU A 17 5.42 -4.46 -13.68
C LEU A 17 5.41 -3.08 -14.34
N ILE A 18 5.95 -2.09 -13.63
CA ILE A 18 5.87 -0.68 -13.99
C ILE A 18 7.26 -0.08 -13.93
N ASP A 19 7.62 0.68 -14.95
CA ASP A 19 8.71 1.65 -14.88
C ASP A 19 8.18 2.88 -14.16
N LEU A 20 8.73 3.18 -12.99
CA LEU A 20 8.26 4.28 -12.14
C LEU A 20 8.73 5.65 -12.64
N ASP A 21 9.88 5.71 -13.28
CA ASP A 21 10.46 6.95 -13.80
C ASP A 21 9.66 7.42 -15.02
N ARG A 22 9.40 6.50 -15.94
CA ARG A 22 8.61 6.77 -17.15
C ARG A 22 7.10 6.68 -16.92
N LYS A 23 6.67 6.13 -15.79
CA LYS A 23 5.25 5.89 -15.44
C LYS A 23 4.52 5.05 -16.48
N VAL A 24 5.18 4.03 -17.02
CA VAL A 24 4.64 3.14 -18.04
C VAL A 24 4.58 1.69 -17.60
N LEU A 25 3.64 0.95 -18.20
CA LEU A 25 3.55 -0.49 -18.04
C LEU A 25 4.68 -1.16 -18.84
N ILE A 26 5.53 -1.95 -18.16
CA ILE A 26 6.61 -2.70 -18.81
C ILE A 26 6.38 -4.21 -18.82
N GLY A 27 5.45 -4.71 -18.02
CA GLY A 27 5.12 -6.12 -17.99
C GLY A 27 3.76 -6.39 -17.34
N LEU A 28 3.10 -7.44 -17.81
CA LEU A 28 1.84 -7.92 -17.27
C LEU A 28 1.90 -9.45 -17.21
N ALA A 29 1.86 -10.02 -16.02
CA ALA A 29 1.89 -11.45 -15.79
C ALA A 29 0.46 -12.01 -15.64
N PRO A 30 0.17 -13.22 -16.17
CA PRO A 30 -1.15 -13.82 -16.11
C PRO A 30 -1.59 -14.22 -14.70
N SER A 31 -0.63 -14.29 -13.78
CA SER A 31 -0.88 -14.62 -12.37
C SER A 31 0.13 -13.93 -11.44
N ARG A 32 -0.10 -14.05 -10.13
CA ARG A 32 0.84 -13.58 -9.09
C ARG A 32 1.94 -14.59 -8.76
N LEU A 33 2.00 -15.69 -9.49
CA LEU A 33 3.01 -16.72 -9.23
C LEU A 33 4.40 -16.20 -9.59
N GLN A 34 5.37 -16.52 -8.75
CA GLN A 34 6.77 -16.12 -9.00
C GLN A 34 7.28 -16.54 -10.39
N LYS A 35 6.84 -17.71 -10.88
CA LYS A 35 7.26 -18.21 -12.21
C LYS A 35 6.88 -17.26 -13.34
N ASP A 36 5.67 -16.68 -13.28
CA ASP A 36 5.16 -15.81 -14.35
C ASP A 36 5.87 -14.46 -14.35
N VAL A 37 6.12 -13.88 -13.15
CA VAL A 37 6.91 -12.66 -13.00
C VAL A 37 8.37 -12.90 -13.39
N ARG A 38 8.95 -14.03 -12.99
CA ARG A 38 10.31 -14.45 -13.37
C ARG A 38 10.47 -14.49 -14.88
N ASN A 39 9.56 -15.15 -15.59
CA ASN A 39 9.62 -15.28 -17.04
C ASN A 39 9.66 -13.91 -17.74
N ILE A 40 8.93 -12.93 -17.24
CA ILE A 40 8.94 -11.57 -17.78
C ILE A 40 10.31 -10.91 -17.55
N ILE A 41 10.82 -10.95 -16.32
CA ILE A 41 12.11 -10.32 -15.96
C ILE A 41 13.24 -10.97 -16.75
N GLN A 42 13.27 -12.30 -16.84
CA GLN A 42 14.30 -13.03 -17.59
C GLN A 42 14.26 -12.74 -19.10
N ALA A 43 13.06 -12.49 -19.66
CA ALA A 43 12.91 -12.14 -21.07
C ALA A 43 13.50 -10.77 -21.44
N TRP A 44 13.77 -9.89 -20.47
CA TRP A 44 14.45 -8.61 -20.72
C TRP A 44 15.96 -8.76 -20.97
N GLY A 45 16.54 -9.90 -20.60
CA GLY A 45 17.97 -10.15 -20.72
C GLY A 45 18.80 -9.55 -19.59
N SER A 46 20.06 -10.02 -19.50
CA SER A 46 20.97 -9.63 -18.41
C SER A 46 21.37 -8.15 -18.46
N GLU A 47 21.52 -7.60 -19.64
CA GLU A 47 21.89 -6.20 -19.87
C GLU A 47 20.86 -5.26 -19.24
N VAL A 48 19.58 -5.38 -19.64
CA VAL A 48 18.49 -4.57 -19.07
C VAL A 48 18.32 -4.83 -17.58
N CYS A 49 18.43 -6.09 -17.14
CA CYS A 49 18.31 -6.42 -15.73
C CYS A 49 19.41 -5.77 -14.87
N SER A 50 20.64 -5.64 -15.40
CA SER A 50 21.77 -5.03 -14.66
C SER A 50 21.61 -3.52 -14.45
N GLU A 51 20.82 -2.85 -15.27
CA GLU A 51 20.54 -1.41 -15.15
C GLU A 51 19.44 -1.09 -14.10
N ILE A 52 18.73 -2.10 -13.59
CA ILE A 52 17.70 -1.89 -12.59
C ILE A 52 18.35 -1.66 -11.23
N ILE A 53 18.31 -0.44 -10.75
CA ILE A 53 18.92 -0.02 -9.47
C ILE A 53 17.98 -0.13 -8.29
N GLU A 54 16.65 -0.13 -8.52
CA GLU A 54 15.63 -0.16 -7.48
C GLU A 54 14.41 -0.96 -7.91
N VAL A 55 13.87 -1.75 -6.98
CA VAL A 55 12.59 -2.44 -7.13
C VAL A 55 11.69 -2.17 -5.94
N SER A 56 10.61 -1.44 -6.19
CA SER A 56 9.55 -1.28 -5.18
C SER A 56 8.59 -2.46 -5.24
N ILE A 57 8.29 -3.05 -4.08
CA ILE A 57 7.36 -4.17 -3.95
C ILE A 57 6.34 -3.92 -2.84
N ASP A 58 5.20 -4.61 -2.91
CA ASP A 58 4.35 -4.78 -1.75
C ASP A 58 5.06 -5.65 -0.68
N LEU A 59 4.47 -5.78 0.48
CA LEU A 59 5.05 -6.56 1.59
C LEU A 59 4.92 -8.08 1.34
N SER A 60 5.28 -8.53 0.13
CA SER A 60 5.24 -9.92 -0.31
C SER A 60 6.63 -10.56 -0.20
N GLY A 61 6.80 -11.49 0.74
CA GLY A 61 8.04 -12.26 0.89
C GLY A 61 8.42 -13.06 -0.37
N ASN A 62 7.41 -13.45 -1.16
CA ASN A 62 7.63 -14.17 -2.41
C ASN A 62 8.34 -13.29 -3.45
N TYR A 63 7.93 -12.04 -3.59
CA TYR A 63 8.58 -11.11 -4.52
C TYR A 63 9.94 -10.65 -4.00
N ARG A 64 10.10 -10.46 -2.68
CA ARG A 64 11.40 -10.17 -2.07
C ARG A 64 12.45 -11.20 -2.48
N GLY A 65 12.18 -12.49 -2.26
CA GLY A 65 13.10 -13.55 -2.63
C GLY A 65 13.32 -13.70 -4.14
N LEU A 66 12.31 -13.37 -4.97
CA LEU A 66 12.45 -13.36 -6.42
C LEU A 66 13.40 -12.24 -6.88
N VAL A 67 13.21 -11.02 -6.40
CA VAL A 67 14.04 -9.86 -6.73
C VAL A 67 15.48 -10.08 -6.30
N GLN A 68 15.72 -10.55 -5.07
CA GLN A 68 17.07 -10.87 -4.58
C GLN A 68 17.81 -11.85 -5.48
N LYS A 69 17.11 -12.79 -6.11
CA LYS A 69 17.72 -13.79 -7.00
C LYS A 69 17.96 -13.29 -8.42
N LEU A 70 17.07 -12.49 -8.96
CA LEU A 70 17.12 -12.05 -10.35
C LEU A 70 17.82 -10.71 -10.55
N LEU A 71 17.78 -9.85 -9.56
CA LEU A 71 18.27 -8.47 -9.60
C LEU A 71 19.06 -8.18 -8.31
N PRO A 72 20.17 -8.93 -8.05
CA PRO A 72 20.89 -8.85 -6.78
C PRO A 72 21.51 -7.47 -6.50
N GLN A 73 21.76 -6.68 -7.55
CA GLN A 73 22.27 -5.30 -7.45
C GLN A 73 21.19 -4.28 -7.09
N ALA A 74 19.91 -4.62 -7.29
CA ALA A 74 18.83 -3.67 -7.09
C ALA A 74 18.44 -3.55 -5.62
N ALA A 75 18.30 -2.32 -5.13
CA ALA A 75 17.73 -2.06 -3.82
C ALA A 75 16.25 -2.43 -3.80
N ILE A 76 15.80 -3.11 -2.74
CA ILE A 76 14.40 -3.43 -2.55
C ILE A 76 13.77 -2.38 -1.64
N VAL A 77 12.73 -1.72 -2.11
CA VAL A 77 11.97 -0.71 -1.37
C VAL A 77 10.57 -1.22 -1.10
N ALA A 78 10.12 -1.15 0.15
CA ALA A 78 8.73 -1.46 0.47
C ALA A 78 7.82 -0.32 0.02
N ASP A 79 6.77 -0.64 -0.73
CA ASP A 79 5.79 0.36 -1.17
C ASP A 79 5.12 1.02 0.05
N ARG A 80 5.37 2.31 0.23
CA ARG A 80 4.85 3.14 1.32
C ARG A 80 3.33 3.02 1.49
N PHE A 81 2.58 2.96 0.39
CA PHE A 81 1.13 2.80 0.45
C PHE A 81 0.74 1.50 1.18
N HIS A 82 1.41 0.40 0.87
CA HIS A 82 1.14 -0.89 1.52
C HIS A 82 1.58 -0.90 2.98
N VAL A 83 2.70 -0.26 3.31
CA VAL A 83 3.16 -0.10 4.71
C VAL A 83 2.16 0.72 5.53
N THR A 84 1.73 1.88 5.03
CA THR A 84 0.73 2.72 5.69
C THR A 84 -0.63 2.01 5.81
N LYS A 85 -1.00 1.20 4.82
CA LYS A 85 -2.24 0.42 4.82
C LYS A 85 -2.31 -0.57 5.98
N ILE A 86 -1.19 -1.19 6.38
CA ILE A 86 -1.16 -2.14 7.51
C ILE A 86 -1.54 -1.41 8.80
N VAL A 87 -0.93 -0.26 9.08
CA VAL A 87 -1.24 0.55 10.27
C VAL A 87 -2.71 0.99 10.26
N ASN A 88 -3.21 1.46 9.12
CA ASN A 88 -4.61 1.82 8.95
C ASN A 88 -5.56 0.63 9.20
N GLN A 89 -5.20 -0.55 8.74
CA GLN A 89 -6.01 -1.77 8.96
C GLN A 89 -6.07 -2.11 10.44
N GLU A 90 -4.97 -1.99 11.17
CA GLU A 90 -4.94 -2.27 12.61
C GLU A 90 -5.75 -1.25 13.41
N VAL A 91 -5.65 0.05 13.11
CA VAL A 91 -6.54 1.08 13.70
C VAL A 91 -8.02 0.76 13.44
N ASN A 92 -8.36 0.27 12.24
CA ASN A 92 -9.74 -0.15 11.96
C ASN A 92 -10.13 -1.43 12.73
N LEU A 93 -9.21 -2.33 13.02
CA LEU A 93 -9.46 -3.48 13.89
C LEU A 93 -9.74 -3.02 15.32
N VAL A 94 -8.96 -2.08 15.86
CA VAL A 94 -9.24 -1.45 17.16
C VAL A 94 -10.64 -0.83 17.18
N ARG A 95 -11.02 -0.08 16.13
CA ARG A 95 -12.37 0.49 16.01
C ARG A 95 -13.47 -0.58 16.07
N ARG A 96 -13.26 -1.69 15.37
CA ARG A 96 -14.22 -2.81 15.37
C ARG A 96 -14.28 -3.50 16.73
N ALA A 97 -13.14 -3.65 17.40
CA ALA A 97 -13.08 -4.23 18.74
C ALA A 97 -13.83 -3.36 19.78
N VAL A 98 -13.65 -2.03 19.71
CA VAL A 98 -14.41 -1.09 20.58
C VAL A 98 -15.92 -1.19 20.32
N LEU A 99 -16.35 -1.28 19.06
CA LEU A 99 -17.77 -1.48 18.73
C LEU A 99 -18.31 -2.79 19.30
N SER A 100 -17.59 -3.89 19.13
CA SER A 100 -18.01 -5.20 19.63
C SER A 100 -18.04 -5.25 21.16
N ALA A 101 -17.05 -4.68 21.82
CA ALA A 101 -17.03 -4.58 23.30
C ALA A 101 -18.23 -3.76 23.82
N ASN A 102 -18.60 -2.69 23.11
CA ASN A 102 -19.73 -1.84 23.48
C ASN A 102 -21.08 -2.55 23.37
N GLU A 103 -21.21 -3.63 22.60
CA GLU A 103 -22.44 -4.44 22.54
C GLU A 103 -22.83 -5.03 23.91
N ASN A 104 -21.84 -5.30 24.75
CA ASN A 104 -22.01 -5.84 26.11
C ASN A 104 -22.00 -4.76 27.19
N ASN A 105 -22.01 -3.48 26.83
CA ASN A 105 -22.04 -2.39 27.81
C ASN A 105 -23.37 -2.40 28.58
N PRO A 106 -23.36 -2.48 29.92
CA PRO A 106 -24.56 -2.52 30.74
C PRO A 106 -25.28 -1.17 30.81
N ASP A 107 -24.60 -0.05 30.58
CA ASP A 107 -25.20 1.29 30.54
C ASP A 107 -25.76 1.59 29.14
N PRO A 108 -27.09 1.67 29.00
CA PRO A 108 -27.72 1.91 27.69
C PRO A 108 -27.43 3.30 27.15
N VAL A 109 -27.20 4.30 27.99
CA VAL A 109 -26.90 5.68 27.58
C VAL A 109 -25.49 5.75 27.00
N GLU A 110 -24.51 5.22 27.71
CA GLU A 110 -23.12 5.19 27.24
C GLU A 110 -22.98 4.28 26.00
N LYS A 111 -23.70 3.16 25.98
CA LYS A 111 -23.76 2.25 24.82
C LYS A 111 -24.22 2.96 23.55
N GLU A 112 -25.30 3.71 23.59
CA GLU A 112 -25.83 4.45 22.43
C GLU A 112 -24.90 5.61 22.04
N LYS A 113 -24.31 6.29 23.00
CA LYS A 113 -23.33 7.37 22.77
C LYS A 113 -22.10 6.87 21.99
N VAL A 114 -21.50 5.76 22.41
CA VAL A 114 -20.35 5.13 21.73
C VAL A 114 -20.74 4.67 20.33
N LYS A 115 -21.89 4.03 20.18
CA LYS A 115 -22.42 3.54 18.91
C LYS A 115 -22.61 4.69 17.90
N GLU A 116 -23.23 5.80 18.30
CA GLU A 116 -23.45 6.96 17.42
C GLU A 116 -22.13 7.66 17.07
N ALA A 117 -21.20 7.80 18.03
CA ALA A 117 -19.88 8.37 17.77
C ALA A 117 -19.09 7.53 16.75
N LEU A 118 -19.17 6.19 16.82
CA LEU A 118 -18.47 5.29 15.91
C LEU A 118 -19.17 5.04 14.58
N LYS A 119 -20.43 5.46 14.44
CA LYS A 119 -21.16 5.40 13.17
C LYS A 119 -20.50 6.28 12.12
N GLN A 120 -20.20 5.70 10.96
CA GLN A 120 -19.49 6.38 9.85
C GLN A 120 -18.11 6.97 10.21
N SER A 121 -17.49 6.54 11.34
CA SER A 121 -16.22 7.05 11.82
C SER A 121 -14.99 6.55 11.04
N LYS A 122 -15.13 5.50 10.23
CA LYS A 122 -14.01 4.83 9.56
C LYS A 122 -13.09 5.81 8.80
N TYR A 123 -13.67 6.66 7.97
CA TYR A 123 -12.88 7.60 7.17
C TYR A 123 -12.27 8.72 8.00
N ALA A 124 -12.93 9.17 9.07
CA ALA A 124 -12.39 10.15 10.00
C ALA A 124 -11.15 9.62 10.74
N LEU A 125 -11.14 8.32 11.09
CA LEU A 125 -10.01 7.67 11.74
C LEU A 125 -8.85 7.34 10.79
N LEU A 126 -9.15 6.89 9.56
CA LEU A 126 -8.13 6.32 8.68
C LEU A 126 -7.50 7.31 7.71
N LYS A 127 -8.25 8.34 7.31
CA LYS A 127 -7.73 9.39 6.44
C LYS A 127 -6.67 10.23 7.20
N PRO A 128 -5.63 10.76 6.53
CA PRO A 128 -4.70 11.69 7.15
C PRO A 128 -5.43 12.88 7.79
N GLU A 129 -5.07 13.24 9.04
CA GLU A 129 -5.78 14.29 9.79
C GLU A 129 -5.75 15.64 9.05
N ALA A 130 -4.63 15.96 8.38
CA ALA A 130 -4.48 17.16 7.57
C ALA A 130 -5.48 17.24 6.39
N HIS A 131 -5.97 16.10 5.91
CA HIS A 131 -6.88 16.02 4.75
C HIS A 131 -8.35 15.81 5.15
N LEU A 132 -8.68 15.90 6.44
CA LEU A 132 -10.05 15.78 6.92
C LEU A 132 -10.87 17.03 6.59
N THR A 133 -12.09 16.81 6.13
CA THR A 133 -13.09 17.89 6.05
C THR A 133 -13.53 18.32 7.45
N SER A 134 -14.13 19.53 7.59
CA SER A 134 -14.63 20.02 8.87
C SER A 134 -15.58 19.02 9.54
N LYS A 135 -16.49 18.40 8.78
CA LYS A 135 -17.38 17.35 9.27
C LYS A 135 -16.64 16.12 9.78
N GLN A 136 -15.56 15.70 9.09
CA GLN A 136 -14.74 14.58 9.52
C GLN A 136 -13.91 14.89 10.77
N LYS A 137 -13.43 16.14 10.92
CA LYS A 137 -12.74 16.60 12.14
C LYS A 137 -13.65 16.56 13.36
N LEU A 138 -14.89 17.02 13.23
CA LEU A 138 -15.90 16.91 14.30
C LEU A 138 -16.15 15.44 14.66
N LYS A 139 -16.36 14.58 13.65
CA LYS A 139 -16.56 13.14 13.88
C LYS A 139 -15.35 12.50 14.57
N LEU A 140 -14.13 12.88 14.21
CA LEU A 140 -12.91 12.40 14.87
C LEU A 140 -12.85 12.84 16.33
N ALA A 141 -13.24 14.08 16.64
CA ALA A 141 -13.30 14.58 18.01
C ALA A 141 -14.32 13.79 18.85
N GLU A 142 -15.52 13.51 18.31
CA GLU A 142 -16.51 12.66 18.96
C GLU A 142 -15.95 11.27 19.29
N VAL A 143 -15.27 10.63 18.33
CA VAL A 143 -14.66 9.31 18.52
C VAL A 143 -13.59 9.33 19.60
N LYS A 144 -12.69 10.33 19.56
CA LYS A 144 -11.61 10.48 20.57
C LYS A 144 -12.19 10.72 21.98
N ALA A 145 -13.33 11.41 22.08
CA ALA A 145 -13.99 11.69 23.36
C ALA A 145 -14.62 10.44 24.01
N VAL A 146 -15.13 9.51 23.20
CA VAL A 146 -15.80 8.29 23.73
C VAL A 146 -14.84 7.11 23.89
N SER A 147 -13.66 7.14 23.28
CA SER A 147 -12.72 6.02 23.31
C SER A 147 -11.27 6.51 23.38
N PRO A 148 -10.65 6.53 24.56
CA PRO A 148 -9.23 6.82 24.71
C PRO A 148 -8.35 5.86 23.91
N LEU A 149 -8.75 4.58 23.79
CA LEU A 149 -8.03 3.58 23.00
C LEU A 149 -7.98 3.97 21.50
N LEU A 150 -9.08 4.49 20.94
CA LEU A 150 -9.12 4.97 19.57
C LEU A 150 -8.40 6.30 19.39
N ALA A 151 -8.42 7.17 20.39
CA ALA A 151 -7.64 8.40 20.38
C ALA A 151 -6.14 8.08 20.28
N GLU A 152 -5.67 7.14 21.08
CA GLU A 152 -4.28 6.69 21.09
C GLU A 152 -3.90 5.98 19.78
N ALA A 153 -4.72 5.03 19.31
CA ALA A 153 -4.46 4.34 18.04
C ALA A 153 -4.40 5.31 16.85
N HIS A 154 -5.26 6.32 16.83
CA HIS A 154 -5.23 7.37 15.81
C HIS A 154 -3.95 8.22 15.93
N GLN A 155 -3.56 8.62 17.13
CA GLN A 155 -2.33 9.38 17.36
C GLN A 155 -1.10 8.61 16.85
N GLN A 156 -1.00 7.32 17.16
CA GLN A 156 0.10 6.48 16.70
C GLN A 156 0.12 6.28 15.17
N LYS A 157 -1.05 6.21 14.54
CA LYS A 157 -1.16 6.21 13.08
C LYS A 157 -0.65 7.51 12.46
N GLU A 158 -1.00 8.67 13.03
CA GLU A 158 -0.50 9.96 12.55
C GLU A 158 1.02 10.09 12.80
N ALA A 159 1.52 9.70 13.98
CA ALA A 159 2.96 9.69 14.27
C ALA A 159 3.73 8.81 13.26
N PHE A 160 3.21 7.62 12.94
CA PHE A 160 3.79 6.76 11.90
C PHE A 160 3.85 7.47 10.54
N ARG A 161 2.78 8.14 10.15
CA ARG A 161 2.74 8.89 8.89
C ARG A 161 3.74 10.04 8.87
N ASP A 162 3.84 10.76 9.98
CA ASP A 162 4.70 11.94 10.09
C ASP A 162 6.19 11.57 9.93
N ILE A 163 6.61 10.35 10.32
CA ILE A 163 7.97 9.87 10.04
C ILE A 163 8.27 9.93 8.55
N PHE A 164 7.34 9.49 7.69
CA PHE A 164 7.53 9.52 6.23
C PHE A 164 7.46 10.92 5.63
N GLU A 165 6.72 11.84 6.24
CA GLU A 165 6.57 13.22 5.75
C GLU A 165 7.73 14.11 6.17
N THR A 166 8.26 13.93 7.39
CA THR A 166 9.21 14.86 7.99
C THR A 166 10.67 14.42 7.88
N SER A 167 10.95 13.11 7.90
CA SER A 167 12.34 12.61 7.81
C SER A 167 12.98 13.00 6.48
N LYS A 168 14.16 13.58 6.52
CA LYS A 168 14.87 14.08 5.33
C LYS A 168 15.78 13.05 4.67
N ASN A 169 16.22 12.06 5.44
CA ASN A 169 17.19 11.04 5.03
C ASN A 169 16.91 9.70 5.71
N TRP A 170 17.66 8.68 5.30
CA TRP A 170 17.56 7.33 5.84
C TRP A 170 17.73 7.27 7.36
N THR A 171 18.70 8.02 7.91
CA THR A 171 19.03 7.98 9.33
C THR A 171 17.85 8.48 10.18
N GLU A 172 17.28 9.64 9.82
CA GLU A 172 16.10 10.19 10.50
C GLU A 172 14.90 9.24 10.41
N GLY A 173 14.66 8.67 9.23
CA GLY A 173 13.59 7.71 9.00
C GLY A 173 13.77 6.41 9.80
N MET A 174 14.98 5.89 9.86
CA MET A 174 15.30 4.69 10.64
C MET A 174 15.07 4.90 12.13
N PHE A 175 15.62 5.97 12.71
CA PHE A 175 15.41 6.25 14.12
C PHE A 175 13.95 6.51 14.46
N GLY A 176 13.24 7.31 13.66
CA GLY A 176 11.82 7.53 13.85
C GLY A 176 11.00 6.24 13.82
N LEU A 177 11.32 5.30 12.91
CA LEU A 177 10.67 4.01 12.86
C LEU A 177 11.02 3.13 14.07
N LEU A 178 12.28 3.11 14.52
CA LEU A 178 12.69 2.33 15.70
C LEU A 178 11.97 2.81 16.94
N ASP A 179 11.90 4.12 17.16
CA ASP A 179 11.18 4.71 18.30
C ASP A 179 9.69 4.36 18.23
N TRP A 180 9.06 4.53 17.05
CA TRP A 180 7.67 4.18 16.86
C TRP A 180 7.39 2.68 17.11
N LEU A 181 8.28 1.79 16.66
CA LEU A 181 8.19 0.36 16.89
C LEU A 181 8.28 0.02 18.36
N ALA A 182 9.20 0.64 19.10
CA ALA A 182 9.38 0.44 20.53
C ALA A 182 8.12 0.86 21.32
N GLU A 183 7.54 2.02 21.01
CA GLU A 183 6.35 2.53 21.66
C GLU A 183 5.10 1.70 21.42
N ASN A 184 5.01 1.06 20.24
CA ASN A 184 3.77 0.45 19.74
C ASN A 184 3.72 -1.08 19.86
N GLN A 185 4.73 -1.73 20.45
CA GLN A 185 4.79 -3.20 20.58
C GLN A 185 3.53 -3.84 21.15
N LYS A 186 2.89 -3.19 22.13
CA LYS A 186 1.68 -3.69 22.80
C LYS A 186 0.37 -3.18 22.18
N ARG A 187 0.42 -2.07 21.43
CA ARG A 187 -0.76 -1.36 20.92
C ARG A 187 -1.13 -1.74 19.51
N LEU A 188 -0.12 -1.78 18.63
CA LEU A 188 -0.26 -2.08 17.19
C LEU A 188 0.63 -3.28 16.84
N HIS A 189 0.45 -4.37 17.57
CA HIS A 189 1.34 -5.54 17.55
C HIS A 189 1.52 -6.16 16.16
N SER A 190 0.45 -6.25 15.39
CA SER A 190 0.50 -6.84 14.04
C SER A 190 1.28 -5.97 13.07
N SER A 191 1.07 -4.65 13.12
CA SER A 191 1.82 -3.67 12.31
C SER A 191 3.29 -3.66 12.70
N VAL A 192 3.58 -3.60 14.01
CA VAL A 192 4.94 -3.63 14.54
C VAL A 192 5.67 -4.88 14.06
N GLY A 193 5.08 -6.07 14.21
CA GLY A 193 5.69 -7.33 13.77
C GLY A 193 5.96 -7.39 12.27
N THR A 194 5.08 -6.80 11.46
CA THR A 194 5.28 -6.77 10.00
C THR A 194 6.34 -5.74 9.62
N ILE A 195 6.26 -4.52 10.14
CA ILE A 195 7.23 -3.45 9.84
C ILE A 195 8.63 -3.84 10.29
N SER A 196 8.79 -4.47 11.48
CA SER A 196 10.08 -4.96 11.95
C SER A 196 10.72 -5.97 11.00
N ARG A 197 9.93 -6.90 10.43
CA ARG A 197 10.45 -7.88 9.45
C ARG A 197 10.87 -7.24 8.12
N TRP A 198 10.34 -6.08 7.81
CA TRP A 198 10.58 -5.34 6.57
C TRP A 198 11.33 -4.04 6.80
N LEU A 199 11.97 -3.88 7.96
CA LEU A 199 12.54 -2.60 8.38
C LEU A 199 13.55 -2.06 7.37
N GLY A 200 14.42 -2.92 6.83
CA GLY A 200 15.40 -2.52 5.81
C GLY A 200 14.75 -1.98 4.54
N GLU A 201 13.74 -2.67 4.01
CA GLU A 201 13.03 -2.25 2.80
C GLU A 201 12.11 -1.04 3.04
N VAL A 202 11.58 -0.90 4.26
CA VAL A 202 10.78 0.27 4.64
C VAL A 202 11.66 1.50 4.77
N THR A 203 12.86 1.36 5.36
CA THR A 203 13.81 2.48 5.51
C THR A 203 14.49 2.87 4.21
N ALA A 204 14.66 1.95 3.27
CA ALA A 204 15.16 2.25 1.92
C ALA A 204 14.30 3.28 1.18
N TYR A 205 13.01 3.41 1.54
CA TYR A 205 12.16 4.48 1.02
C TYR A 205 12.76 5.88 1.24
N PHE A 206 13.45 6.11 2.35
CA PHE A 206 13.96 7.46 2.68
C PHE A 206 15.13 7.90 1.79
N ASP A 207 15.84 6.97 1.17
CA ASP A 207 16.90 7.27 0.20
C ASP A 207 16.29 7.54 -1.19
N TYR A 208 15.34 6.70 -1.61
CA TYR A 208 14.82 6.71 -2.98
C TYR A 208 13.56 7.56 -3.16
N ARG A 209 12.77 7.75 -2.11
CA ARG A 209 11.50 8.50 -2.12
C ARG A 209 10.51 8.03 -3.19
N THR A 210 10.60 6.77 -3.53
CA THR A 210 9.75 6.15 -4.55
C THR A 210 8.28 6.21 -4.17
N THR A 211 7.46 6.76 -5.05
CA THR A 211 6.01 6.89 -4.84
C THR A 211 5.23 5.97 -5.76
N SER A 212 4.22 5.33 -5.22
CA SER A 212 3.27 4.50 -5.99
C SER A 212 2.15 5.30 -6.68
N GLY A 213 2.23 6.64 -6.72
CA GLY A 213 1.16 7.47 -7.28
C GLY A 213 0.81 7.15 -8.73
N ALA A 214 1.79 6.76 -9.56
CA ALA A 214 1.56 6.32 -10.93
C ALA A 214 0.78 4.99 -11.03
N VAL A 215 0.88 4.15 -10.01
CA VAL A 215 0.31 2.80 -9.98
C VAL A 215 -1.22 2.82 -10.04
N GLU A 216 -1.85 3.73 -9.31
CA GLU A 216 -3.31 3.87 -9.32
C GLU A 216 -3.80 4.29 -10.71
N GLY A 217 -3.12 5.25 -11.35
CA GLY A 217 -3.42 5.67 -12.72
C GLY A 217 -3.29 4.51 -13.72
N ILE A 218 -2.19 3.75 -13.63
CA ILE A 218 -1.96 2.58 -14.48
C ILE A 218 -3.03 1.51 -14.25
N ASN A 219 -3.34 1.19 -13.00
CA ASN A 219 -4.39 0.23 -12.67
C ASN A 219 -5.77 0.67 -13.18
N ASN A 220 -6.09 1.97 -13.13
CA ASN A 220 -7.34 2.50 -13.66
C ASN A 220 -7.37 2.41 -15.21
N LYS A 221 -6.25 2.70 -15.88
CA LYS A 221 -6.14 2.53 -17.35
C LYS A 221 -6.27 1.05 -17.75
N LEU A 222 -5.65 0.11 -17.01
CA LEU A 222 -5.84 -1.33 -17.22
C LEU A 222 -7.32 -1.76 -17.10
N LYS A 223 -8.01 -1.26 -16.07
CA LYS A 223 -9.45 -1.50 -15.88
C LYS A 223 -10.29 -0.91 -17.02
N LEU A 224 -9.91 0.27 -17.53
CA LEU A 224 -10.58 0.91 -18.66
C LEU A 224 -10.39 0.07 -19.93
N ILE A 225 -9.16 -0.33 -20.26
CA ILE A 225 -8.85 -1.19 -21.43
C ILE A 225 -9.68 -2.47 -21.38
N LYS A 226 -9.77 -3.09 -20.20
CA LYS A 226 -10.61 -4.28 -20.01
C LYS A 226 -12.07 -4.02 -20.31
N ARG A 227 -12.64 -2.93 -19.76
CA ARG A 227 -14.06 -2.59 -19.95
C ARG A 227 -14.36 -2.26 -21.42
N SER A 228 -13.50 -1.48 -22.09
CA SER A 228 -13.65 -1.11 -23.49
C SER A 228 -13.57 -2.30 -24.45
N GLY A 229 -12.89 -3.38 -24.04
CA GLY A 229 -12.84 -4.63 -24.79
C GLY A 229 -13.97 -5.62 -24.45
N TYR A 230 -15.00 -5.20 -23.69
CA TYR A 230 -16.10 -6.06 -23.21
C TYR A 230 -15.62 -7.34 -22.52
N GLY A 231 -14.40 -7.31 -21.99
CA GLY A 231 -13.69 -8.45 -21.40
C GLY A 231 -12.78 -9.15 -22.42
N PHE A 232 -11.85 -9.92 -21.90
CA PHE A 232 -10.90 -10.69 -22.70
C PHE A 232 -10.96 -12.16 -22.29
N ARG A 233 -11.16 -13.05 -23.27
CA ARG A 233 -11.11 -14.50 -23.04
C ARG A 233 -9.68 -15.02 -23.03
N ASN A 234 -8.80 -14.39 -23.82
CA ASN A 234 -7.39 -14.72 -23.94
C ASN A 234 -6.53 -13.65 -23.25
N PHE A 235 -5.67 -14.09 -22.32
CA PHE A 235 -4.79 -13.19 -21.58
C PHE A 235 -3.78 -12.48 -22.50
N GLU A 236 -3.21 -13.17 -23.49
CA GLU A 236 -2.22 -12.60 -24.39
C GLU A 236 -2.79 -11.45 -25.21
N ASN A 237 -4.03 -11.56 -25.70
CA ASN A 237 -4.70 -10.46 -26.39
C ASN A 237 -4.90 -9.25 -25.46
N PHE A 238 -5.21 -9.48 -24.19
CA PHE A 238 -5.31 -8.41 -23.20
C PHE A 238 -3.94 -7.78 -22.93
N ARG A 239 -2.91 -8.59 -22.69
CA ARG A 239 -1.54 -8.15 -22.45
C ARG A 239 -1.01 -7.30 -23.61
N LEU A 240 -1.12 -7.78 -24.83
CA LEU A 240 -0.71 -7.06 -26.04
C LEU A 240 -1.43 -5.72 -26.18
N ARG A 241 -2.75 -5.70 -25.98
CA ARG A 241 -3.51 -4.45 -26.07
C ARG A 241 -3.08 -3.45 -24.97
N CYS A 242 -2.80 -3.92 -23.77
CA CYS A 242 -2.28 -3.07 -22.72
C CYS A 242 -0.92 -2.49 -23.09
N LEU A 243 0.05 -3.32 -23.51
CA LEU A 243 1.38 -2.85 -23.90
C LEU A 243 1.31 -1.86 -25.07
N ILE A 244 0.53 -2.15 -26.11
CA ILE A 244 0.31 -1.23 -27.23
C ILE A 244 -0.19 0.13 -26.74
N CYS A 245 -1.14 0.18 -25.83
CA CYS A 245 -1.69 1.43 -25.30
C CYS A 245 -0.69 2.27 -24.47
N TRP A 246 0.48 1.73 -24.11
CA TRP A 246 1.53 2.47 -23.41
C TRP A 246 2.75 2.76 -24.29
N HIS A 247 3.01 1.96 -25.33
CA HIS A 247 4.25 2.02 -26.11
C HIS A 247 4.04 2.48 -27.56
N LEU A 248 2.80 2.52 -28.05
CA LEU A 248 2.49 3.16 -29.31
C LEU A 248 1.89 4.54 -29.04
N ASP A 249 2.64 5.58 -29.37
CA ASP A 249 2.12 6.94 -29.44
C ASP A 249 1.09 7.03 -30.57
N CYS A 250 -0.20 7.06 -30.20
CA CYS A 250 -1.29 7.40 -31.12
C CYS A 250 -1.40 8.92 -31.35
N SER A 251 -0.33 9.67 -31.17
CA SER A 251 -0.30 11.14 -31.28
C SER A 251 0.06 11.64 -32.68
N SER A 252 -0.05 10.78 -33.71
CA SER A 252 0.11 11.19 -35.12
C SER A 252 -0.98 10.58 -36.00
N ALA A 253 -2.22 11.04 -35.77
CA ALA A 253 -3.31 10.90 -36.77
C ALA A 253 -4.22 12.13 -36.63
#